data_4ac32f548727f2c100ed103ae7cf6611
#
_entry.id   4ac32f548727f2c100ed103ae7cf6611
#
_cell.length_a   1.000
_cell.length_b   1.000
_cell.length_c   1.000
_cell.angle_alpha   90.00
_cell.angle_beta   90.00
_cell.angle_gamma   90.00
#
_symmetry.space_group_name_H-M   'P 1'
#
loop_
_entity.id
_entity.type
_entity.pdbx_description
1 polymer ?
#
loop_
_entity_poly.entity_id
_entity_poly.type
_entity_poly.pdbx_seq_one_letter_code
_entity_poly.pdbx_strand_id
1 'polypeptide(L)'
;MEDCTKNTRTESDLIGSMEVPAEALYGVQTLRGIENFPISSFHLNDYPLFVNGLAITKLAAAQANHQLGLLTDEQFNAISQACREILEGKHHEYFPVDMIQGGAGTTTNMNANEVIANRALRIMG
;
A
#
# COMPACT_ATOMS: atom_id res chain seq x y z
N MET A 1 -22.62 8.27 24.50
CA MET A 1 -21.21 8.19 24.03
C MET A 1 -20.99 6.78 23.54
N GLU A 2 -21.14 6.57 22.25
CA GLU A 2 -20.80 5.28 21.66
C GLU A 2 -19.30 5.21 21.62
N ASP A 3 -18.76 4.30 22.39
CA ASP A 3 -17.35 3.87 22.33
C ASP A 3 -17.16 3.16 20.99
N CYS A 4 -16.78 3.95 19.99
CA CYS A 4 -16.41 3.42 18.70
C CYS A 4 -15.05 2.73 18.89
N THR A 5 -15.07 1.49 19.37
CA THR A 5 -13.89 0.62 19.36
C THR A 5 -13.42 0.55 17.93
N LYS A 6 -12.42 1.38 17.60
CA LYS A 6 -11.78 1.36 16.29
C LYS A 6 -11.24 -0.06 16.09
N ASN A 7 -11.85 -0.78 15.16
CA ASN A 7 -11.36 -2.10 14.79
C ASN A 7 -9.98 -1.92 14.17
N THR A 8 -8.93 -2.33 14.89
CA THR A 8 -7.53 -2.22 14.49
C THR A 8 -6.88 -3.59 14.43
N ARG A 9 -5.77 -3.68 13.71
CA ARG A 9 -4.84 -4.79 13.79
C ARG A 9 -3.46 -4.27 14.16
N THR A 10 -2.72 -5.04 14.93
CA THR A 10 -1.34 -4.70 15.28
C THR A 10 -0.40 -5.14 14.17
N GLU A 11 0.39 -4.23 13.63
CA GLU A 11 1.49 -4.52 12.74
C GLU A 11 2.81 -4.07 13.35
N SER A 12 3.89 -4.75 13.00
CA SER A 12 5.23 -4.49 13.54
C SER A 12 6.26 -4.41 12.43
N ASP A 13 7.24 -3.54 12.62
CA ASP A 13 8.46 -3.46 11.83
C ASP A 13 9.70 -3.44 12.75
N LEU A 14 10.86 -3.13 12.21
CA LEU A 14 12.11 -3.10 12.98
C LEU A 14 12.15 -1.97 14.04
N ILE A 15 11.25 -1.00 13.96
CA ILE A 15 11.20 0.16 14.86
C ILE A 15 10.18 -0.07 15.99
N GLY A 16 9.23 -0.96 15.80
CA GLY A 16 8.21 -1.30 16.80
C GLY A 16 6.85 -1.61 16.20
N SER A 17 5.84 -1.67 17.07
CA SER A 17 4.46 -2.02 16.70
C SER A 17 3.57 -0.80 16.66
N MET A 18 2.57 -0.80 15.77
CA MET A 18 1.52 0.21 15.67
C MET A 18 0.16 -0.43 15.40
N GLU A 19 -0.90 0.25 15.83
CA GLU A 19 -2.27 -0.14 15.56
C GLU A 19 -2.74 0.46 14.23
N VAL A 20 -2.89 -0.38 13.22
CA VAL A 20 -3.36 0.00 11.88
C VAL A 20 -4.86 -0.28 11.78
N PRO A 21 -5.67 0.59 11.15
CA PRO A 21 -7.08 0.29 10.94
C PRO A 21 -7.27 -1.07 10.25
N ALA A 22 -8.12 -1.93 10.78
CA ALA A 22 -8.24 -3.33 10.34
C ALA A 22 -8.61 -3.44 8.86
N GLU A 23 -9.44 -2.53 8.36
CA GLU A 23 -9.88 -2.51 6.97
C GLU A 23 -8.87 -1.92 6.00
N ALA A 24 -7.89 -1.14 6.49
CA ALA A 24 -6.90 -0.50 5.63
C ALA A 24 -6.03 -1.54 4.92
N LEU A 25 -5.76 -1.29 3.63
CA LEU A 25 -4.82 -2.10 2.86
C LEU A 25 -3.37 -1.65 3.07
N TYR A 26 -3.15 -0.40 3.50
CA TYR A 26 -1.81 0.01 3.90
C TYR A 26 -1.42 -0.62 5.24
N GLY A 27 -0.13 -0.57 5.56
CA GLY A 27 0.42 -1.14 6.78
C GLY A 27 1.15 -0.12 7.66
N VAL A 28 2.02 -0.63 8.52
CA VAL A 28 2.73 0.14 9.54
C VAL A 28 3.66 1.21 8.95
N GLN A 29 4.30 0.94 7.81
CA GLN A 29 5.22 1.91 7.19
C GLN A 29 4.44 3.13 6.65
N THR A 30 3.31 2.91 6.04
CA THR A 30 2.41 3.98 5.60
C THR A 30 1.89 4.79 6.79
N LEU A 31 1.47 4.12 7.87
CA LEU A 31 0.98 4.81 9.06
C LEU A 31 2.07 5.70 9.68
N ARG A 32 3.32 5.23 9.74
CA ARG A 32 4.45 6.08 10.16
C ARG A 32 4.64 7.28 9.25
N GLY A 33 4.51 7.10 7.94
CA GLY A 33 4.57 8.20 6.97
C GLY A 33 3.49 9.25 7.19
N ILE A 34 2.26 8.83 7.47
CA ILE A 34 1.14 9.72 7.79
C ILE A 34 1.44 10.54 9.06
N GLU A 35 1.96 9.89 10.10
CA GLU A 35 2.27 10.56 11.37
C GLU A 35 3.49 11.48 11.28
N ASN A 36 4.50 11.10 10.50
CA ASN A 36 5.76 11.85 10.41
C ASN A 36 5.67 13.05 9.45
N PHE A 37 4.83 13.00 8.44
CA PHE A 37 4.77 14.00 7.37
C PHE A 37 3.36 14.61 7.15
N PRO A 38 2.69 15.15 8.19
CA PRO A 38 1.44 15.87 8.01
C PRO A 38 1.76 17.33 7.61
N ILE A 39 2.29 17.54 6.41
CA ILE A 39 2.92 18.80 5.99
C ILE A 39 2.00 19.63 5.10
N SER A 40 1.37 19.00 4.10
CA SER A 40 0.50 19.68 3.14
C SER A 40 -0.92 19.11 3.13
N SER A 41 -1.80 19.75 2.37
CA SER A 41 -3.14 19.23 2.09
C SER A 41 -3.20 18.38 0.81
N PHE A 42 -2.05 18.07 0.22
CA PHE A 42 -1.96 17.27 -1.00
C PHE A 42 -1.46 15.87 -0.66
N HIS A 43 -2.28 14.87 -0.98
CA HIS A 43 -1.99 13.47 -0.71
C HIS A 43 -1.81 12.70 -2.01
N LEU A 44 -1.17 11.54 -1.93
CA LEU A 44 -0.88 10.72 -3.10
C LEU A 44 -2.15 10.35 -3.88
N ASN A 45 -3.24 10.06 -3.19
CA ASN A 45 -4.54 9.72 -3.80
C ASN A 45 -5.24 10.90 -4.50
N ASP A 46 -4.78 12.14 -4.33
CA ASP A 46 -5.24 13.28 -5.14
C ASP A 46 -4.70 13.22 -6.58
N TYR A 47 -3.74 12.34 -6.84
CA TYR A 47 -3.07 12.16 -8.12
C TYR A 47 -3.25 10.74 -8.66
N PRO A 48 -4.45 10.37 -9.16
CA PRO A 48 -4.75 9.00 -9.55
C PRO A 48 -3.81 8.43 -10.63
N LEU A 49 -3.33 9.27 -11.55
CA LEU A 49 -2.36 8.82 -12.57
C LEU A 49 -1.00 8.45 -11.96
N PHE A 50 -0.61 9.11 -10.86
CA PHE A 50 0.62 8.76 -10.15
C PHE A 50 0.45 7.41 -9.41
N VAL A 51 -0.67 7.20 -8.75
CA VAL A 51 -1.02 5.91 -8.13
C VAL A 51 -1.02 4.79 -9.17
N ASN A 52 -1.61 5.02 -10.33
CA ASN A 52 -1.60 4.07 -11.44
C ASN A 52 -0.18 3.78 -11.94
N GLY A 53 0.69 4.80 -12.02
CA GLY A 53 2.09 4.63 -12.39
C GLY A 53 2.85 3.71 -11.42
N LEU A 54 2.58 3.83 -10.12
CA LEU A 54 3.12 2.92 -9.10
C LEU A 54 2.63 1.48 -9.33
N ALA A 55 1.34 1.30 -9.57
CA ALA A 55 0.76 -0.03 -9.83
C ALA A 55 1.34 -0.69 -11.10
N ILE A 56 1.51 0.08 -12.18
CA ILE A 56 2.14 -0.42 -13.42
C ILE A 56 3.58 -0.86 -13.15
N THR A 57 4.35 -0.06 -12.42
CA THR A 57 5.74 -0.38 -12.08
C THR A 57 5.84 -1.68 -11.27
N LYS A 58 4.96 -1.85 -10.27
CA LYS A 58 4.94 -3.06 -9.43
C LYS A 58 4.45 -4.29 -10.22
N LEU A 59 3.48 -4.11 -11.12
CA LEU A 59 3.01 -5.19 -12.00
C LEU A 59 4.12 -5.66 -12.94
N ALA A 60 4.85 -4.73 -13.56
CA ALA A 60 5.98 -5.07 -14.42
C ALA A 60 7.10 -5.80 -13.65
N ALA A 61 7.41 -5.35 -12.44
CA ALA A 61 8.39 -6.02 -11.58
C ALA A 61 7.93 -7.43 -11.18
N ALA A 62 6.65 -7.60 -10.83
CA ALA A 62 6.09 -8.90 -10.51
C ALA A 62 6.15 -9.87 -11.70
N GLN A 63 5.86 -9.38 -12.90
CA GLN A 63 5.95 -10.18 -14.12
C GLN A 63 7.38 -10.63 -14.39
N ALA A 64 8.36 -9.74 -14.27
CA ALA A 64 9.77 -10.07 -14.45
C ALA A 64 10.23 -11.11 -13.40
N ASN A 65 9.89 -10.91 -12.13
CA ASN A 65 10.23 -11.82 -11.05
C ASN A 65 9.58 -13.20 -11.23
N HIS A 66 8.35 -13.24 -11.70
CA HIS A 66 7.68 -14.51 -12.02
C HIS A 66 8.36 -15.26 -13.16
N GLN A 67 8.75 -14.57 -14.23
CA GLN A 67 9.52 -15.17 -15.34
C GLN A 67 10.87 -15.71 -14.90
N LEU A 68 11.49 -15.09 -13.88
CA LEU A 68 12.75 -15.57 -13.28
C LEU A 68 12.55 -16.67 -12.24
N GLY A 69 11.32 -17.11 -11.99
CA GLY A 69 11.03 -18.15 -11.01
C GLY A 69 11.12 -17.69 -9.55
N LEU A 70 11.10 -16.38 -9.29
CA LEU A 70 11.17 -15.80 -7.94
C LEU A 70 9.80 -15.63 -7.27
N LEU A 71 8.72 -15.74 -8.02
CA LEU A 71 7.34 -15.76 -7.54
C LEU A 71 6.63 -17.01 -8.03
N THR A 72 5.79 -17.58 -7.18
CA THR A 72 4.88 -18.67 -7.60
C THR A 72 3.78 -18.12 -8.48
N ASP A 73 3.09 -18.99 -9.24
CA ASP A 73 1.93 -18.62 -10.05
C ASP A 73 0.83 -17.98 -9.20
N GLU A 74 0.57 -18.53 -8.01
CA GLU A 74 -0.42 -17.99 -7.08
C GLU A 74 -0.07 -16.58 -6.61
N GLN A 75 1.16 -16.35 -6.17
CA GLN A 75 1.63 -15.03 -5.76
C GLN A 75 1.55 -14.02 -6.91
N PHE A 76 2.03 -14.40 -8.09
CA PHE A 76 2.00 -13.53 -9.27
C PHE A 76 0.57 -13.17 -9.67
N ASN A 77 -0.35 -14.13 -9.69
CA ASN A 77 -1.74 -13.91 -10.04
C ASN A 77 -2.42 -12.95 -9.04
N ALA A 78 -2.19 -13.15 -7.74
CA ALA A 78 -2.74 -12.29 -6.71
C ALA A 78 -2.20 -10.85 -6.78
N ILE A 79 -0.88 -10.68 -6.95
CA ILE A 79 -0.25 -9.35 -7.12
C ILE A 79 -0.77 -8.67 -8.40
N SER A 80 -0.86 -9.43 -9.50
CA SER A 80 -1.37 -8.90 -10.78
C SER A 80 -2.80 -8.43 -10.67
N GLN A 81 -3.65 -9.19 -9.97
CA GLN A 81 -5.04 -8.79 -9.72
C GLN A 81 -5.09 -7.52 -8.87
N ALA A 82 -4.34 -7.44 -7.77
CA ALA A 82 -4.29 -6.26 -6.93
C ALA A 82 -3.88 -5.01 -7.73
N CYS A 83 -2.84 -5.11 -8.55
CA CYS A 83 -2.39 -4.01 -9.41
C CYS A 83 -3.46 -3.59 -10.43
N ARG A 84 -4.15 -4.54 -11.06
CA ARG A 84 -5.23 -4.24 -12.02
C ARG A 84 -6.41 -3.55 -11.36
N GLU A 85 -6.80 -3.97 -10.16
CA GLU A 85 -7.86 -3.30 -9.39
C GLU A 85 -7.51 -1.82 -9.13
N ILE A 86 -6.24 -1.51 -8.80
CA ILE A 86 -5.77 -0.14 -8.64
C ILE A 86 -5.85 0.64 -9.96
N LEU A 87 -5.47 0.03 -11.08
CA LEU A 87 -5.55 0.65 -12.40
C LEU A 87 -7.00 0.94 -12.83
N GLU A 88 -7.96 0.17 -12.33
CA GLU A 88 -9.40 0.38 -12.51
C GLU A 88 -9.97 1.47 -11.58
N GLY A 89 -9.14 2.10 -10.76
CA GLY A 89 -9.53 3.15 -9.82
C GLY A 89 -9.97 2.66 -8.44
N LYS A 90 -9.79 1.38 -8.13
CA LYS A 90 -10.11 0.81 -6.81
C LYS A 90 -8.93 1.02 -5.85
N HIS A 91 -9.23 1.06 -4.54
CA HIS A 91 -8.24 1.10 -3.46
C HIS A 91 -7.40 2.39 -3.37
N HIS A 92 -7.73 3.43 -4.12
CA HIS A 92 -7.01 4.70 -4.12
C HIS A 92 -7.07 5.41 -2.76
N GLU A 93 -8.12 5.19 -1.99
CA GLU A 93 -8.27 5.69 -0.62
C GLU A 93 -7.16 5.21 0.34
N TYR A 94 -6.50 4.11 0.01
CA TYR A 94 -5.39 3.56 0.79
C TYR A 94 -4.02 4.12 0.42
N PHE A 95 -3.98 5.22 -0.34
CA PHE A 95 -2.76 5.99 -0.64
C PHE A 95 -2.84 7.39 0.01
N PRO A 96 -2.91 7.48 1.36
CA PRO A 96 -3.18 8.73 2.06
C PRO A 96 -1.95 9.55 2.41
N VAL A 97 -0.76 9.11 2.01
CA VAL A 97 0.49 9.80 2.39
C VAL A 97 0.60 11.18 1.74
N ASP A 98 1.18 12.12 2.49
CA ASP A 98 1.45 13.47 1.99
C ASP A 98 2.43 13.45 0.81
N MET A 99 2.24 14.35 -0.14
CA MET A 99 3.16 14.49 -1.28
C MET A 99 4.52 15.05 -0.88
N ILE A 100 4.61 15.75 0.25
CA ILE A 100 5.87 16.24 0.81
C ILE A 100 6.37 15.23 1.82
N GLN A 101 7.49 14.60 1.50
CA GLN A 101 8.09 13.51 2.27
C GLN A 101 9.58 13.74 2.46
N GLY A 102 10.15 13.15 3.52
CA GLY A 102 11.59 13.10 3.71
C GLY A 102 12.27 12.01 2.86
N GLY A 103 13.54 12.20 2.52
CA GLY A 103 14.34 11.22 1.80
C GLY A 103 14.02 11.11 0.31
N ALA A 104 14.16 9.92 -0.24
CA ALA A 104 14.09 9.64 -1.67
C ALA A 104 12.72 9.05 -2.13
N GLY A 105 11.62 9.43 -1.47
CA GLY A 105 10.28 8.95 -1.83
C GLY A 105 9.96 7.56 -1.27
N THR A 106 10.66 7.11 -0.25
CA THR A 106 10.47 5.79 0.36
C THR A 106 9.05 5.61 0.91
N THR A 107 8.46 6.64 1.52
CA THR A 107 7.08 6.60 2.05
C THR A 107 6.08 6.26 0.95
N THR A 108 6.17 6.89 -0.21
CA THR A 108 5.34 6.59 -1.39
C THR A 108 5.52 5.14 -1.86
N ASN A 109 6.78 4.69 -1.98
CA ASN A 109 7.07 3.32 -2.41
C ASN A 109 6.52 2.28 -1.42
N MET A 110 6.69 2.50 -0.13
CA MET A 110 6.20 1.59 0.91
C MET A 110 4.67 1.58 0.96
N ASN A 111 4.02 2.71 0.76
CA ASN A 111 2.55 2.77 0.66
C ASN A 111 2.05 1.86 -0.49
N ALA A 112 2.64 1.96 -1.66
CA ALA A 112 2.28 1.09 -2.78
C ALA A 112 2.57 -0.39 -2.48
N ASN A 113 3.74 -0.70 -1.90
CA ASN A 113 4.10 -2.07 -1.54
C ASN A 113 3.09 -2.69 -0.56
N GLU A 114 2.74 -1.96 0.50
CA GLU A 114 1.84 -2.47 1.54
C GLU A 114 0.41 -2.68 1.00
N VAL A 115 -0.12 -1.72 0.24
CA VAL A 115 -1.46 -1.83 -0.36
C VAL A 115 -1.54 -3.04 -1.29
N ILE A 116 -0.57 -3.19 -2.18
CA ILE A 116 -0.56 -4.29 -3.15
C ILE A 116 -0.36 -5.64 -2.44
N ALA A 117 0.57 -5.73 -1.50
CA ALA A 117 0.84 -6.95 -0.76
C ALA A 117 -0.37 -7.38 0.09
N ASN A 118 -0.95 -6.47 0.86
CA ASN A 118 -2.11 -6.78 1.69
C ASN A 118 -3.34 -7.14 0.85
N ARG A 119 -3.55 -6.48 -0.30
CA ARG A 119 -4.63 -6.88 -1.21
C ARG A 119 -4.37 -8.25 -1.80
N ALA A 120 -3.15 -8.54 -2.23
CA ALA A 120 -2.78 -9.86 -2.75
C ALA A 120 -2.99 -10.96 -1.69
N LEU A 121 -2.59 -10.73 -0.45
CA LEU A 121 -2.84 -11.67 0.66
C LEU A 121 -4.32 -11.93 0.86
N ARG A 122 -5.18 -10.90 0.81
CA ARG A 122 -6.65 -11.08 0.91
C ARG A 122 -7.25 -11.84 -0.29
N ILE A 123 -6.62 -11.79 -1.46
CA ILE A 123 -7.04 -12.56 -2.65
C ILE A 123 -6.66 -14.04 -2.48
N MET A 124 -5.51 -14.31 -1.88
CA MET A 124 -5.02 -15.68 -1.66
C MET A 124 -5.76 -16.40 -0.52
N GLY A 125 -6.34 -15.67 0.44
CA GLY A 125 -7.11 -16.21 1.57
C GLY A 125 -6.36 -16.19 2.88
#